data_e14d6a6cc583ad14e15480721918a965
#
_entry.id   e14d6a6cc583ad14e15480721918a965
#
_cell.length_a   1.000
_cell.length_b   1.000
_cell.length_c   1.000
_cell.angle_alpha   90.00
_cell.angle_beta   90.00
_cell.angle_gamma   90.00
#
_symmetry.space_group_name_H-M   'P 1'
#
loop_
_entity.id
_entity.type
_entity.pdbx_description
1 polymer ?
#
loop_
_entity_poly.entity_id
_entity_poly.type
_entity_poly.pdbx_seq_one_letter_code
_entity_poly.pdbx_strand_id
1 'polypeptide(L)'
;MAMIKTPPSIDIRSDDIQEFIKCMDEFKYVDAKGRYLHWHDFRFRVKPGTNARIAWAAVKRARNMLLKDTGLFSENGKPFQFCQPDSAQTVVHKIEQLSARLGSYSSGSGGTSEHNMYLVESLMMEEAISSAQLEGACTTRKKAKEMLETERPPQNDDERMILNNFLLMKLAKRSKEQDLTIELIRRFQATATSGIDEEKAKPGEIRQDNDIIVAGKGSNEIAHQPPDYTLLLDRLEALCEFANTDHNGVGGQLFIHPAVKAVILHFMIGYEHAFNDGNGRTARGLFYWYMMKCGYWGFEYISISALLKKAPIQYGESYLYTETDDFDLTYFINYQLCIIERAMDQFLSYLERKRTEYYEIMAWIEKSGLSSSLNFRQIHLLKKVIRNPGRIFTTKELKSDFDVSEGTARSDLEKLNQLKLVARYKDGKSYFYMARGDAMDRVKAS
;
A
#
# COMPACT_ATOMS: atom_id res chain seq x y z
N MET A 1 -10.03 9.65 19.94
CA MET A 1 -10.93 8.59 19.41
C MET A 1 -12.15 8.51 20.31
N ALA A 2 -13.36 8.37 19.79
CA ALA A 2 -14.48 7.97 20.64
C ALA A 2 -14.23 6.54 21.13
N MET A 3 -14.45 6.27 22.41
CA MET A 3 -14.25 4.93 22.98
C MET A 3 -15.12 3.91 22.21
N ILE A 4 -14.48 2.92 21.59
CA ILE A 4 -15.19 1.84 20.91
C ILE A 4 -15.98 1.05 21.94
N LYS A 5 -17.27 0.89 21.69
CA LYS A 5 -18.12 0.08 22.56
C LYS A 5 -17.95 -1.38 22.23
N THR A 6 -17.43 -2.14 23.20
CA THR A 6 -17.28 -3.59 23.14
C THR A 6 -18.65 -4.27 22.95
N PRO A 7 -18.73 -5.31 22.12
CA PRO A 7 -19.94 -6.12 22.01
C PRO A 7 -20.40 -6.65 23.37
N PRO A 8 -21.73 -6.73 23.60
CA PRO A 8 -22.24 -7.36 24.81
C PRO A 8 -21.99 -8.86 24.77
N SER A 9 -21.86 -9.49 25.94
CA SER A 9 -21.88 -10.95 26.05
C SER A 9 -23.19 -11.51 25.48
N ILE A 10 -23.07 -12.59 24.72
CA ILE A 10 -24.20 -13.29 24.12
C ILE A 10 -24.73 -14.31 25.14
N ASP A 11 -25.69 -13.87 25.93
CA ASP A 11 -26.45 -14.73 26.83
C ASP A 11 -27.95 -14.57 26.50
N ILE A 12 -28.53 -15.60 25.87
CA ILE A 12 -29.93 -15.63 25.47
C ILE A 12 -30.72 -16.32 26.57
N ARG A 13 -31.47 -15.54 27.31
CA ARG A 13 -32.34 -16.06 28.36
C ARG A 13 -33.59 -16.71 27.78
N SER A 14 -34.26 -17.56 28.55
CA SER A 14 -35.47 -18.27 28.13
C SER A 14 -36.55 -17.29 27.62
N ASP A 15 -36.69 -16.13 28.25
CA ASP A 15 -37.68 -15.14 27.91
C ASP A 15 -37.36 -14.40 26.59
N ASP A 16 -36.11 -14.42 26.14
CA ASP A 16 -35.61 -13.72 24.94
C ASP A 16 -35.68 -14.62 23.69
N ILE A 17 -35.95 -15.93 23.83
CA ILE A 17 -35.88 -16.91 22.74
C ILE A 17 -36.79 -16.55 21.56
N GLN A 18 -38.00 -16.11 21.82
CA GLN A 18 -38.95 -15.77 20.75
C GLN A 18 -38.47 -14.53 19.94
N GLU A 19 -37.96 -13.51 20.63
CA GLU A 19 -37.39 -12.34 20.00
C GLU A 19 -36.10 -12.70 19.22
N PHE A 20 -35.28 -13.57 19.79
CA PHE A 20 -34.07 -14.05 19.13
C PHE A 20 -34.38 -14.79 17.81
N ILE A 21 -35.39 -15.67 17.79
CA ILE A 21 -35.83 -16.37 16.56
C ILE A 21 -36.26 -15.37 15.50
N LYS A 22 -37.07 -14.35 15.87
CA LYS A 22 -37.46 -13.27 14.95
C LYS A 22 -36.23 -12.51 14.42
N CYS A 23 -35.28 -12.22 15.30
CA CYS A 23 -34.03 -11.54 14.91
C CYS A 23 -33.17 -12.39 13.95
N MET A 24 -33.14 -13.71 14.05
CA MET A 24 -32.43 -14.59 13.12
C MET A 24 -32.99 -14.52 11.68
N ASP A 25 -34.29 -14.26 11.53
CA ASP A 25 -34.89 -14.08 10.21
C ASP A 25 -34.55 -12.70 9.62
N GLU A 26 -34.51 -11.67 10.45
CA GLU A 26 -34.32 -10.28 10.02
C GLU A 26 -32.83 -9.89 9.88
N PHE A 27 -31.98 -10.30 10.83
CA PHE A 27 -30.58 -9.89 10.89
C PHE A 27 -29.66 -11.01 10.37
N LYS A 28 -28.90 -10.70 9.34
CA LYS A 28 -27.91 -11.62 8.72
C LYS A 28 -26.48 -11.22 9.13
N TYR A 29 -25.50 -11.93 8.63
CA TYR A 29 -24.07 -11.66 8.89
C TYR A 29 -23.59 -10.28 8.40
N VAL A 30 -24.31 -9.69 7.43
CA VAL A 30 -24.16 -8.31 6.93
C VAL A 30 -25.49 -7.57 7.02
N ASP A 31 -25.47 -6.25 6.96
CA ASP A 31 -26.69 -5.44 6.90
C ASP A 31 -27.31 -5.43 5.48
N ALA A 32 -28.46 -4.79 5.32
CA ALA A 32 -29.17 -4.68 4.03
C ALA A 32 -28.37 -3.96 2.91
N LYS A 33 -27.26 -3.28 3.26
CA LYS A 33 -26.32 -2.66 2.32
C LYS A 33 -25.06 -3.51 2.09
N GLY A 34 -25.02 -4.75 2.57
CA GLY A 34 -23.88 -5.64 2.48
C GLY A 34 -22.69 -5.29 3.41
N ARG A 35 -22.87 -4.41 4.41
CA ARG A 35 -21.81 -3.98 5.31
C ARG A 35 -21.64 -4.93 6.49
N TYR A 36 -20.41 -5.26 6.82
CA TYR A 36 -20.02 -6.05 7.98
C TYR A 36 -19.78 -5.12 9.17
N LEU A 37 -20.83 -4.78 9.90
CA LEU A 37 -20.79 -3.75 10.95
C LEU A 37 -20.32 -4.32 12.28
N HIS A 38 -19.43 -3.62 12.97
CA HIS A 38 -19.12 -3.87 14.38
C HIS A 38 -20.28 -3.43 15.28
N TRP A 39 -20.38 -4.01 16.49
CA TRP A 39 -21.38 -3.62 17.49
C TRP A 39 -21.46 -2.11 17.71
N HIS A 40 -20.31 -1.45 17.73
CA HIS A 40 -20.21 0.00 17.94
C HIS A 40 -21.13 0.77 16.98
N ASP A 41 -21.22 0.35 15.74
CA ASP A 41 -22.04 0.97 14.71
C ASP A 41 -23.42 0.31 14.55
N PHE A 42 -23.48 -1.01 14.72
CA PHE A 42 -24.69 -1.81 14.54
C PHE A 42 -25.82 -1.37 15.46
N ARG A 43 -25.53 -1.14 16.76
CA ARG A 43 -26.51 -0.79 17.79
C ARG A 43 -27.38 0.43 17.46
N PHE A 44 -26.89 1.35 16.62
CA PHE A 44 -27.63 2.53 16.17
C PHE A 44 -28.50 2.28 14.90
N ARG A 45 -28.45 1.07 14.36
CA ARG A 45 -29.16 0.71 13.12
C ARG A 45 -30.27 -0.31 13.33
N VAL A 46 -30.50 -0.67 14.56
CA VAL A 46 -31.60 -1.53 14.98
C VAL A 46 -32.88 -0.70 15.03
N LYS A 47 -34.00 -1.26 14.53
CA LYS A 47 -35.29 -0.57 14.54
C LYS A 47 -35.79 -0.30 15.98
N PRO A 48 -36.48 0.82 16.21
CA PRO A 48 -37.15 1.06 17.48
C PRO A 48 -38.05 -0.12 17.90
N GLY A 49 -37.96 -0.55 19.16
CA GLY A 49 -38.71 -1.66 19.70
C GLY A 49 -38.03 -3.04 19.59
N THR A 50 -36.92 -3.15 18.88
CA THR A 50 -36.09 -4.38 18.87
C THR A 50 -34.94 -4.24 19.85
N ASN A 51 -34.70 -5.28 20.67
CA ASN A 51 -33.57 -5.30 21.56
C ASN A 51 -32.26 -5.47 20.79
N ALA A 52 -31.43 -4.43 20.77
CA ALA A 52 -30.16 -4.44 20.02
C ALA A 52 -29.22 -5.58 20.42
N ARG A 53 -29.21 -6.01 21.69
CA ARG A 53 -28.37 -7.13 22.16
C ARG A 53 -28.83 -8.46 21.55
N ILE A 54 -30.15 -8.68 21.51
CA ILE A 54 -30.73 -9.91 20.92
C ILE A 54 -30.51 -9.90 19.41
N ALA A 55 -30.72 -8.76 18.74
CA ALA A 55 -30.40 -8.61 17.33
C ALA A 55 -28.91 -8.87 17.02
N TRP A 56 -28.00 -8.39 17.88
CA TRP A 56 -26.57 -8.67 17.78
C TRP A 56 -26.23 -10.14 17.93
N ALA A 57 -26.87 -10.82 18.89
CA ALA A 57 -26.70 -12.27 19.08
C ALA A 57 -27.08 -13.05 17.80
N ALA A 58 -28.15 -12.64 17.10
CA ALA A 58 -28.53 -13.23 15.82
C ALA A 58 -27.48 -12.99 14.73
N VAL A 59 -26.93 -11.77 14.64
CA VAL A 59 -25.82 -11.44 13.72
C VAL A 59 -24.59 -12.31 14.01
N LYS A 60 -24.16 -12.40 15.28
CA LYS A 60 -22.99 -13.22 15.67
C LYS A 60 -23.20 -14.70 15.36
N ARG A 61 -24.41 -15.23 15.60
CA ARG A 61 -24.71 -16.62 15.22
C ARG A 61 -24.55 -16.83 13.70
N ALA A 62 -25.09 -15.92 12.89
CA ALA A 62 -24.95 -16.01 11.43
C ALA A 62 -23.50 -15.93 10.97
N ARG A 63 -22.68 -15.10 11.62
CA ARG A 63 -21.23 -14.95 11.36
C ARG A 63 -20.45 -16.19 11.76
N ASN A 64 -20.66 -16.71 12.96
CA ASN A 64 -19.95 -17.88 13.48
C ASN A 64 -20.10 -19.13 12.57
N MET A 65 -21.19 -19.21 11.80
CA MET A 65 -21.36 -20.29 10.80
C MET A 65 -20.49 -20.11 9.54
N LEU A 66 -19.94 -18.93 9.32
CA LEU A 66 -19.15 -18.57 8.13
C LEU A 66 -17.67 -18.33 8.44
N LEU A 67 -17.34 -18.10 9.70
CA LEU A 67 -15.96 -17.83 10.12
C LEU A 67 -15.10 -19.06 9.91
N LYS A 68 -13.90 -18.84 9.40
CA LYS A 68 -12.85 -19.83 9.16
C LYS A 68 -11.65 -19.49 10.03
N ASP A 69 -11.03 -20.51 10.61
CA ASP A 69 -9.83 -20.35 11.42
C ASP A 69 -8.61 -20.10 10.53
N THR A 70 -7.76 -19.17 10.93
CA THR A 70 -6.47 -18.95 10.26
C THR A 70 -5.37 -19.90 10.72
N GLY A 71 -5.53 -20.53 11.88
CA GLY A 71 -4.48 -21.25 12.60
C GLY A 71 -3.59 -20.33 13.45
N LEU A 72 -3.85 -19.02 13.45
CA LEU A 72 -3.18 -18.05 14.32
C LEU A 72 -4.05 -17.77 15.55
N PHE A 73 -3.41 -17.50 16.69
CA PHE A 73 -4.11 -17.34 17.96
C PHE A 73 -3.74 -16.01 18.62
N SER A 74 -4.68 -15.43 19.35
CA SER A 74 -4.43 -14.31 20.24
C SER A 74 -3.58 -14.74 21.45
N GLU A 75 -3.10 -13.78 22.24
CA GLU A 75 -2.38 -14.06 23.48
C GLU A 75 -3.21 -14.95 24.45
N ASN A 76 -4.51 -14.75 24.46
CA ASN A 76 -5.45 -15.50 25.32
C ASN A 76 -5.89 -16.85 24.72
N GLY A 77 -5.23 -17.33 23.67
CA GLY A 77 -5.52 -18.60 23.01
C GLY A 77 -6.80 -18.63 22.17
N LYS A 78 -7.47 -17.48 21.94
CA LYS A 78 -8.59 -17.40 20.99
C LYS A 78 -8.08 -17.40 19.56
N PRO A 79 -8.69 -18.16 18.63
CA PRO A 79 -8.27 -18.16 17.23
C PRO A 79 -8.59 -16.84 16.54
N PHE A 80 -7.72 -16.40 15.65
CA PHE A 80 -8.06 -15.39 14.65
C PHE A 80 -8.87 -16.04 13.54
N GLN A 81 -10.07 -15.53 13.34
CA GLN A 81 -11.02 -16.06 12.36
C GLN A 81 -11.41 -14.98 11.34
N PHE A 82 -11.89 -15.41 10.19
CA PHE A 82 -12.40 -14.49 9.17
C PHE A 82 -13.49 -15.14 8.31
N CYS A 83 -14.33 -14.32 7.70
CA CYS A 83 -15.14 -14.69 6.56
C CYS A 83 -14.96 -13.70 5.41
N GLN A 84 -15.49 -14.05 4.25
CA GLN A 84 -15.43 -13.20 3.04
C GLN A 84 -16.84 -12.85 2.58
N PRO A 85 -17.43 -11.73 3.05
CA PRO A 85 -18.68 -11.22 2.51
C PRO A 85 -18.60 -10.95 1.01
N ASP A 86 -19.75 -10.87 0.33
CA ASP A 86 -19.81 -10.64 -1.11
C ASP A 86 -19.08 -9.35 -1.52
N SER A 87 -19.13 -8.31 -0.66
CA SER A 87 -18.37 -7.08 -0.87
C SER A 87 -16.86 -7.34 -0.94
N ALA A 88 -16.32 -8.19 -0.07
CA ALA A 88 -14.91 -8.58 -0.08
C ALA A 88 -14.58 -9.41 -1.32
N GLN A 89 -15.43 -10.36 -1.69
CA GLN A 89 -15.25 -11.19 -2.89
C GLN A 89 -15.25 -10.35 -4.17
N THR A 90 -16.10 -9.32 -4.24
CA THR A 90 -16.14 -8.38 -5.37
C THR A 90 -14.81 -7.65 -5.53
N VAL A 91 -14.21 -7.18 -4.42
CA VAL A 91 -12.91 -6.50 -4.48
C VAL A 91 -11.79 -7.47 -4.88
N VAL A 92 -11.79 -8.67 -4.33
CA VAL A 92 -10.86 -9.74 -4.71
C VAL A 92 -10.93 -10.02 -6.22
N HIS A 93 -12.14 -10.14 -6.78
CA HIS A 93 -12.33 -10.31 -8.22
C HIS A 93 -11.76 -9.12 -9.04
N LYS A 94 -11.95 -7.88 -8.57
CA LYS A 94 -11.34 -6.70 -9.23
C LYS A 94 -9.81 -6.73 -9.19
N ILE A 95 -9.21 -7.22 -8.10
CA ILE A 95 -7.75 -7.42 -7.99
C ILE A 95 -7.27 -8.38 -9.07
N GLU A 96 -7.95 -9.50 -9.26
CA GLU A 96 -7.63 -10.47 -10.31
C GLU A 96 -7.73 -9.85 -11.71
N GLN A 97 -8.82 -9.14 -11.99
CA GLN A 97 -9.01 -8.46 -13.28
C GLN A 97 -7.91 -7.42 -13.55
N LEU A 98 -7.51 -6.65 -12.52
CA LEU A 98 -6.43 -5.67 -12.65
C LEU A 98 -5.11 -6.37 -12.95
N SER A 99 -4.79 -7.42 -12.21
CA SER A 99 -3.55 -8.20 -12.41
C SER A 99 -3.47 -8.77 -13.82
N ALA A 100 -4.57 -9.35 -14.32
CA ALA A 100 -4.65 -9.86 -15.69
C ALA A 100 -4.46 -8.75 -16.75
N ARG A 101 -5.10 -7.58 -16.57
CA ARG A 101 -4.91 -6.42 -17.46
C ARG A 101 -3.47 -5.92 -17.46
N LEU A 102 -2.87 -5.78 -16.29
CA LEU A 102 -1.48 -5.33 -16.17
C LEU A 102 -0.51 -6.35 -16.77
N GLY A 103 -0.76 -7.66 -16.63
CA GLY A 103 0.03 -8.71 -17.27
C GLY A 103 0.09 -8.58 -18.80
N SER A 104 -1.00 -8.15 -19.45
CA SER A 104 -1.02 -7.87 -20.88
C SER A 104 -0.17 -6.66 -21.28
N TYR A 105 0.03 -5.69 -20.39
CA TYR A 105 0.95 -4.56 -20.62
C TYR A 105 2.44 -4.96 -20.54
N SER A 106 2.78 -6.00 -19.76
CA SER A 106 4.16 -6.46 -19.63
C SER A 106 4.58 -7.43 -20.73
N SER A 107 3.64 -8.19 -21.31
CA SER A 107 3.88 -9.22 -22.36
C SER A 107 3.51 -8.77 -23.77
N GLY A 108 2.95 -7.57 -23.95
CA GLY A 108 2.28 -7.18 -25.18
C GLY A 108 3.15 -6.57 -26.26
N SER A 109 3.03 -7.12 -27.40
CA SER A 109 3.27 -6.65 -28.74
C SER A 109 2.77 -5.21 -28.95
N GLY A 110 3.64 -4.20 -28.76
CA GLY A 110 3.34 -2.83 -29.23
C GLY A 110 3.79 -1.64 -28.40
N GLY A 111 4.20 -1.81 -27.16
CA GLY A 111 4.83 -0.75 -26.36
C GLY A 111 6.15 -1.23 -25.79
N THR A 112 7.23 -0.52 -26.04
CA THR A 112 8.53 -0.89 -25.51
C THR A 112 8.48 -0.96 -23.98
N SER A 113 9.16 -1.96 -23.40
CA SER A 113 9.36 -2.15 -21.94
C SER A 113 9.73 -0.83 -21.24
N GLU A 114 10.45 0.06 -21.90
CA GLU A 114 10.86 1.37 -21.44
C GLU A 114 9.70 2.36 -21.24
N HIS A 115 8.64 2.27 -22.06
CA HIS A 115 7.46 3.12 -21.90
C HIS A 115 6.71 2.81 -20.59
N ASN A 116 6.58 1.55 -20.27
CA ASN A 116 5.94 1.09 -19.04
C ASN A 116 6.78 1.44 -17.80
N MET A 117 8.12 1.32 -17.86
CA MET A 117 9.01 1.74 -16.78
C MET A 117 8.86 3.22 -16.42
N TYR A 118 8.83 4.10 -17.41
CA TYR A 118 8.69 5.55 -17.15
C TYR A 118 7.37 5.92 -16.48
N LEU A 119 6.26 5.26 -16.85
CA LEU A 119 4.95 5.52 -16.25
C LEU A 119 4.91 5.16 -14.76
N VAL A 120 5.78 4.27 -14.34
CA VAL A 120 5.64 3.51 -13.10
C VAL A 120 6.65 3.92 -12.04
N GLU A 121 7.83 4.42 -12.42
CA GLU A 121 8.93 4.78 -11.51
C GLU A 121 8.53 5.86 -10.47
N SER A 122 7.69 6.81 -10.88
CA SER A 122 7.20 7.86 -9.98
C SER A 122 6.18 7.37 -8.93
N LEU A 123 5.63 6.16 -9.08
CA LEU A 123 4.56 5.64 -8.23
C LEU A 123 5.10 4.86 -7.02
N MET A 124 6.23 4.15 -7.14
CA MET A 124 6.90 3.54 -5.97
C MET A 124 7.24 4.57 -4.90
N MET A 125 7.59 5.78 -5.32
CA MET A 125 7.91 6.87 -4.41
C MET A 125 6.69 7.33 -3.61
N GLU A 126 5.48 7.21 -4.16
CA GLU A 126 4.25 7.63 -3.48
C GLU A 126 3.97 6.80 -2.22
N GLU A 127 4.17 5.48 -2.29
CA GLU A 127 4.02 4.63 -1.12
C GLU A 127 5.09 4.96 -0.06
N ALA A 128 6.34 5.10 -0.46
CA ALA A 128 7.43 5.42 0.45
C ALA A 128 7.18 6.74 1.20
N ILE A 129 6.75 7.78 0.49
CA ILE A 129 6.42 9.09 1.06
C ILE A 129 5.20 9.00 1.98
N SER A 130 4.13 8.38 1.50
CA SER A 130 2.85 8.32 2.22
C SER A 130 2.94 7.45 3.47
N SER A 131 3.69 6.35 3.41
CA SER A 131 3.93 5.46 4.55
C SER A 131 4.75 6.15 5.64
N ALA A 132 5.78 6.93 5.27
CA ALA A 132 6.54 7.74 6.23
C ALA A 132 5.67 8.83 6.88
N GLN A 133 4.85 9.52 6.08
CA GLN A 133 3.96 10.57 6.56
C GLN A 133 2.83 10.03 7.45
N LEU A 134 2.38 8.79 7.25
CA LEU A 134 1.43 8.13 8.15
C LEU A 134 2.03 7.93 9.54
N GLU A 135 3.34 7.68 9.62
CA GLU A 135 4.10 7.54 10.86
C GLU A 135 4.63 8.87 11.42
N GLY A 136 4.33 10.00 10.78
CA GLY A 136 4.62 11.34 11.33
C GLY A 136 5.65 12.17 10.58
N ALA A 137 6.27 11.67 9.50
CA ALA A 137 7.20 12.48 8.72
C ALA A 137 6.52 13.72 8.12
N CYS A 138 7.11 14.90 8.33
CA CYS A 138 6.53 16.20 7.97
C CYS A 138 7.04 16.77 6.63
N THR A 139 7.92 16.05 5.92
CA THR A 139 8.48 16.50 4.64
C THR A 139 7.38 16.62 3.58
N THR A 140 7.41 17.72 2.80
CA THR A 140 6.45 17.88 1.71
C THR A 140 6.70 16.87 0.59
N ARG A 141 5.62 16.43 -0.09
CA ARG A 141 5.72 15.49 -1.20
C ARG A 141 6.70 15.94 -2.30
N LYS A 142 6.75 17.24 -2.59
CA LYS A 142 7.66 17.80 -3.62
C LYS A 142 9.13 17.59 -3.24
N LYS A 143 9.51 17.98 -2.01
CA LYS A 143 10.89 17.80 -1.52
C LYS A 143 11.29 16.33 -1.41
N ALA A 144 10.37 15.49 -0.91
CA ALA A 144 10.61 14.07 -0.79
C ALA A 144 10.85 13.41 -2.16
N LYS A 145 10.02 13.74 -3.15
CA LYS A 145 10.16 13.23 -4.51
C LYS A 145 11.46 13.71 -5.15
N GLU A 146 11.81 14.99 -5.03
CA GLU A 146 13.07 15.54 -5.51
C GLU A 146 14.27 14.82 -4.89
N MET A 147 14.25 14.56 -3.57
CA MET A 147 15.30 13.80 -2.88
C MET A 147 15.49 12.41 -3.47
N LEU A 148 14.39 11.67 -3.67
CA LEU A 148 14.44 10.31 -4.21
C LEU A 148 14.86 10.28 -5.68
N GLU A 149 14.39 11.22 -6.51
CA GLU A 149 14.73 11.32 -7.94
C GLU A 149 16.19 11.74 -8.16
N THR A 150 16.73 12.62 -7.32
CA THR A 150 18.11 13.12 -7.45
C THR A 150 19.13 12.27 -6.65
N GLU A 151 18.65 11.27 -5.91
CA GLU A 151 19.45 10.43 -5.03
C GLU A 151 20.30 11.25 -4.02
N ARG A 152 19.83 12.46 -3.68
CA ARG A 152 20.55 13.24 -2.68
C ARG A 152 20.39 12.64 -1.29
N PRO A 153 21.42 12.74 -0.43
CA PRO A 153 21.32 12.25 0.95
C PRO A 153 20.24 13.01 1.72
N PRO A 154 19.53 12.33 2.66
CA PRO A 154 18.54 12.94 3.53
C PRO A 154 19.19 13.98 4.46
N GLN A 155 18.48 15.09 4.68
CA GLN A 155 18.96 16.21 5.49
C GLN A 155 18.45 16.19 6.94
N ASN A 156 17.42 15.41 7.22
CA ASN A 156 16.80 15.25 8.53
C ASN A 156 16.13 13.88 8.66
N ASP A 157 15.60 13.58 9.85
CA ASP A 157 14.96 12.28 10.15
C ASP A 157 13.70 12.03 9.31
N ASP A 158 12.91 13.05 9.01
CA ASP A 158 11.74 12.92 8.14
C ASP A 158 12.13 12.43 6.74
N GLU A 159 13.17 13.03 6.15
CA GLU A 159 13.70 12.62 4.85
C GLU A 159 14.37 11.24 4.93
N ARG A 160 15.05 10.95 6.04
CA ARG A 160 15.62 9.62 6.32
C ARG A 160 14.53 8.57 6.38
N MET A 161 13.43 8.84 7.07
CA MET A 161 12.28 7.93 7.15
C MET A 161 11.69 7.62 5.76
N ILE A 162 11.59 8.63 4.90
CA ILE A 162 11.12 8.46 3.53
C ILE A 162 12.09 7.60 2.71
N LEU A 163 13.39 7.87 2.79
CA LEU A 163 14.41 7.07 2.11
C LEU A 163 14.39 5.62 2.59
N ASN A 164 14.28 5.40 3.90
CA ASN A 164 14.20 4.06 4.48
C ASN A 164 12.97 3.30 3.97
N ASN A 165 11.81 3.93 3.88
CA ASN A 165 10.62 3.31 3.30
C ASN A 165 10.79 2.98 1.81
N PHE A 166 11.48 3.82 1.06
CA PHE A 166 11.81 3.53 -0.34
C PHE A 166 12.74 2.31 -0.46
N LEU A 167 13.74 2.23 0.42
CA LEU A 167 14.63 1.07 0.50
C LEU A 167 13.90 -0.19 0.97
N LEU A 168 12.94 -0.05 1.89
CA LEU A 168 12.07 -1.15 2.34
C LEU A 168 11.23 -1.71 1.18
N MET A 169 10.65 -0.86 0.35
CA MET A 169 9.92 -1.31 -0.85
C MET A 169 10.83 -2.03 -1.85
N LYS A 170 12.06 -1.53 -2.04
CA LYS A 170 13.07 -2.22 -2.86
C LYS A 170 13.48 -3.57 -2.25
N LEU A 171 13.61 -3.66 -0.92
CA LEU A 171 13.89 -4.91 -0.22
C LEU A 171 12.74 -5.89 -0.39
N ALA A 172 11.48 -5.47 -0.21
CA ALA A 172 10.30 -6.29 -0.41
C ALA A 172 10.28 -6.91 -1.84
N LYS A 173 10.55 -6.09 -2.86
CA LYS A 173 10.64 -6.55 -4.24
C LYS A 173 11.76 -7.57 -4.47
N ARG A 174 12.96 -7.31 -3.92
CA ARG A 174 14.12 -8.21 -4.07
C ARG A 174 13.97 -9.53 -3.34
N SER A 175 13.19 -9.54 -2.25
CA SER A 175 12.98 -10.71 -1.39
C SER A 175 11.72 -11.51 -1.76
N LYS A 176 10.99 -11.16 -2.81
CA LYS A 176 9.69 -11.77 -3.15
C LYS A 176 9.75 -13.27 -3.40
N GLU A 177 10.89 -13.80 -3.85
CA GLU A 177 11.06 -15.24 -4.09
C GLU A 177 11.47 -16.01 -2.82
N GLN A 178 11.78 -15.32 -1.72
CA GLN A 178 12.17 -15.94 -0.46
C GLN A 178 10.94 -16.31 0.36
N ASP A 179 11.07 -17.32 1.20
CA ASP A 179 10.10 -17.60 2.24
C ASP A 179 10.21 -16.58 3.37
N LEU A 180 9.09 -16.34 4.07
CA LEU A 180 9.08 -15.48 5.23
C LEU A 180 9.83 -16.17 6.37
N THR A 181 10.76 -15.44 6.96
CA THR A 181 11.49 -15.87 8.16
C THR A 181 11.53 -14.72 9.16
N ILE A 182 11.74 -15.02 10.42
CA ILE A 182 11.94 -13.98 11.47
C ILE A 182 13.09 -13.05 11.05
N GLU A 183 14.17 -13.58 10.47
CA GLU A 183 15.28 -12.76 10.01
C GLU A 183 14.87 -11.80 8.88
N LEU A 184 14.01 -12.22 7.97
CA LEU A 184 13.48 -11.33 6.93
C LEU A 184 12.60 -10.21 7.53
N ILE A 185 11.76 -10.53 8.52
CA ILE A 185 10.94 -9.55 9.26
C ILE A 185 11.86 -8.53 9.97
N ARG A 186 12.91 -9.00 10.66
CA ARG A 186 13.91 -8.16 11.32
C ARG A 186 14.62 -7.24 10.33
N ARG A 187 15.01 -7.75 9.16
CA ARG A 187 15.61 -6.95 8.08
C ARG A 187 14.68 -5.88 7.55
N PHE A 188 13.38 -6.16 7.44
CA PHE A 188 12.39 -5.17 7.04
C PHE A 188 12.34 -4.02 8.05
N GLN A 189 12.23 -4.35 9.33
CA GLN A 189 12.19 -3.35 10.39
C GLN A 189 13.52 -2.58 10.48
N ALA A 190 14.65 -3.25 10.43
CA ALA A 190 15.97 -2.60 10.44
C ALA A 190 16.10 -1.61 9.27
N THR A 191 15.64 -1.98 8.07
CA THR A 191 15.64 -1.08 6.92
C THR A 191 14.72 0.13 7.15
N ALA A 192 13.56 -0.07 7.76
CA ALA A 192 12.59 0.99 8.03
C ALA A 192 13.09 2.01 9.07
N THR A 193 13.98 1.60 9.99
CA THR A 193 14.41 2.41 11.15
C THR A 193 15.87 2.85 11.13
N SER A 194 16.69 2.37 10.18
CA SER A 194 18.11 2.66 10.09
C SER A 194 18.42 4.16 10.10
N GLY A 195 19.35 4.57 10.98
CA GLY A 195 19.83 5.95 11.08
C GLY A 195 18.80 6.96 11.64
N ILE A 196 17.75 6.46 12.33
CA ILE A 196 16.74 7.29 13.02
C ILE A 196 16.65 6.80 14.45
N ASP A 197 17.11 7.63 15.41
CA ASP A 197 17.03 7.34 16.85
C ASP A 197 17.29 5.84 17.17
N GLU A 198 18.47 5.34 16.73
CA GLU A 198 18.78 3.90 16.76
C GLU A 198 18.80 3.33 18.19
N GLU A 199 19.11 4.15 19.20
CA GLU A 199 19.07 3.75 20.61
C GLU A 199 17.64 3.38 21.04
N LYS A 200 16.65 4.12 20.55
CA LYS A 200 15.24 3.87 20.83
C LYS A 200 14.64 2.82 19.89
N ALA A 201 14.90 2.92 18.61
CA ALA A 201 14.30 2.05 17.59
C ALA A 201 14.88 0.64 17.59
N LYS A 202 16.14 0.45 18.01
CA LYS A 202 16.89 -0.82 18.03
C LYS A 202 16.70 -1.59 16.72
N PRO A 203 17.28 -1.12 15.59
CA PRO A 203 17.02 -1.69 14.27
C PRO A 203 17.29 -3.20 14.21
N GLY A 204 16.27 -3.98 13.82
CA GLY A 204 16.33 -5.43 13.69
C GLY A 204 16.24 -6.20 15.02
N GLU A 205 16.05 -5.55 16.14
CA GLU A 205 15.93 -6.21 17.44
C GLU A 205 14.47 -6.35 17.86
N ILE A 206 14.06 -7.57 18.18
CA ILE A 206 12.76 -7.84 18.80
C ILE A 206 12.80 -7.29 20.23
N ARG A 207 11.73 -6.61 20.67
CA ARG A 207 11.61 -6.05 22.02
C ARG A 207 11.75 -7.12 23.10
N GLN A 208 12.31 -6.73 24.22
CA GLN A 208 12.57 -7.60 25.37
C GLN A 208 11.86 -7.12 26.63
N ASP A 209 10.83 -6.28 26.48
CA ASP A 209 10.01 -5.73 27.54
C ASP A 209 8.56 -5.52 27.06
N ASN A 210 7.67 -5.17 28.01
CA ASN A 210 6.27 -4.89 27.76
C ASN A 210 5.93 -3.40 27.92
N ASP A 211 6.93 -2.52 27.85
CA ASP A 211 6.75 -1.08 28.04
C ASP A 211 6.10 -0.39 26.85
N ILE A 212 5.98 -1.09 25.72
CA ILE A 212 5.39 -0.57 24.51
C ILE A 212 3.89 -0.75 24.52
N ILE A 213 3.20 0.37 24.35
CA ILE A 213 1.75 0.43 24.17
C ILE A 213 1.44 1.20 22.89
N VAL A 214 0.35 0.83 22.22
CA VAL A 214 -0.16 1.62 21.10
C VAL A 214 -1.21 2.59 21.62
N ALA A 215 -0.88 3.87 21.61
CA ALA A 215 -1.81 4.93 22.00
C ALA A 215 -2.79 5.29 20.88
N GLY A 216 -4.01 5.59 21.23
CA GLY A 216 -4.99 6.12 20.29
C GLY A 216 -4.57 7.51 19.78
N LYS A 217 -4.61 7.74 18.45
CA LYS A 217 -4.32 9.08 17.89
C LYS A 217 -5.28 10.13 18.46
N GLY A 218 -4.71 11.09 19.20
CA GLY A 218 -5.47 12.19 19.81
C GLY A 218 -6.10 11.88 21.18
N SER A 219 -5.77 10.75 21.80
CA SER A 219 -6.13 10.43 23.18
C SER A 219 -4.92 9.80 23.89
N ASN A 220 -4.87 9.95 25.21
CA ASN A 220 -3.89 9.24 26.06
C ASN A 220 -4.38 7.83 26.42
N GLU A 221 -5.45 7.36 25.81
CA GLU A 221 -5.99 6.03 26.05
C GLU A 221 -5.17 4.98 25.31
N ILE A 222 -4.91 3.86 25.98
CA ILE A 222 -4.28 2.69 25.35
C ILE A 222 -5.28 2.13 24.34
N ALA A 223 -4.89 2.14 23.07
CA ALA A 223 -5.69 1.57 22.00
C ALA A 223 -5.45 0.06 21.89
N HIS A 224 -4.18 -0.38 22.02
CA HIS A 224 -3.80 -1.78 21.95
C HIS A 224 -2.64 -2.06 22.91
N GLN A 225 -2.74 -3.16 23.65
CA GLN A 225 -1.68 -3.74 24.46
C GLN A 225 -1.11 -4.93 23.67
N PRO A 226 0.14 -4.84 23.19
CA PRO A 226 0.76 -5.95 22.47
C PRO A 226 0.93 -7.19 23.36
N PRO A 227 0.99 -8.40 22.78
CA PRO A 227 1.27 -9.64 23.50
C PRO A 227 2.58 -9.58 24.30
N ASP A 228 2.68 -10.41 25.36
CA ASP A 228 3.89 -10.50 26.18
C ASP A 228 5.13 -10.78 25.31
N TYR A 229 6.22 -10.03 25.59
CA TYR A 229 7.45 -10.16 24.78
C TYR A 229 8.06 -11.57 24.81
N THR A 230 7.83 -12.33 25.88
CA THR A 230 8.34 -13.71 26.00
C THR A 230 7.70 -14.68 25.00
N LEU A 231 6.52 -14.34 24.47
CA LEU A 231 5.78 -15.15 23.50
C LEU A 231 6.11 -14.77 22.04
N LEU A 232 6.80 -13.66 21.81
CA LEU A 232 6.95 -13.10 20.46
C LEU A 232 7.67 -14.01 19.48
N LEU A 233 8.70 -14.73 19.90
CA LEU A 233 9.44 -15.62 19.01
C LEU A 233 8.55 -16.73 18.47
N ASP A 234 7.85 -17.45 19.34
CA ASP A 234 6.94 -18.55 18.95
C ASP A 234 5.81 -18.01 18.05
N ARG A 235 5.30 -16.83 18.36
CA ARG A 235 4.22 -16.18 17.61
C ARG A 235 4.68 -15.72 16.23
N LEU A 236 5.89 -15.18 16.10
CA LEU A 236 6.49 -14.83 14.82
C LEU A 236 6.84 -16.07 13.99
N GLU A 237 7.24 -17.19 14.63
CA GLU A 237 7.44 -18.46 13.94
C GLU A 237 6.11 -18.98 13.36
N ALA A 238 5.03 -18.97 14.16
CA ALA A 238 3.69 -19.33 13.69
C ALA A 238 3.23 -18.41 12.53
N LEU A 239 3.54 -17.12 12.58
CA LEU A 239 3.24 -16.18 11.48
C LEU A 239 4.05 -16.52 10.22
N CYS A 240 5.32 -16.89 10.35
CA CYS A 240 6.15 -17.32 9.22
C CYS A 240 5.61 -18.63 8.62
N GLU A 241 5.22 -19.59 9.44
CA GLU A 241 4.58 -20.83 8.99
C GLU A 241 3.27 -20.54 8.24
N PHE A 242 2.40 -19.72 8.80
CA PHE A 242 1.17 -19.27 8.13
C PHE A 242 1.46 -18.61 6.79
N ALA A 243 2.46 -17.72 6.72
CA ALA A 243 2.82 -17.03 5.48
C ALA A 243 3.28 -17.99 4.37
N ASN A 244 4.05 -19.02 4.75
CA ASN A 244 4.68 -19.94 3.80
C ASN A 244 3.79 -21.16 3.48
N THR A 245 2.76 -21.43 4.28
CA THR A 245 1.78 -22.50 4.01
C THR A 245 0.98 -22.15 2.75
N ASP A 246 0.77 -23.12 1.89
CA ASP A 246 -0.09 -22.98 0.71
C ASP A 246 -1.56 -23.09 1.08
N HIS A 247 -2.30 -22.00 0.95
CA HIS A 247 -3.74 -21.93 1.22
C HIS A 247 -4.54 -21.92 -0.10
N ASN A 248 -4.26 -22.85 -1.01
CA ASN A 248 -4.86 -22.89 -2.35
C ASN A 248 -6.22 -23.64 -2.42
N GLY A 249 -6.68 -24.21 -1.32
CA GLY A 249 -7.95 -24.96 -1.25
C GLY A 249 -7.90 -26.36 -1.84
N VAL A 250 -6.75 -26.83 -2.31
CA VAL A 250 -6.60 -28.17 -2.88
C VAL A 250 -6.58 -29.23 -1.78
N GLY A 251 -7.23 -30.37 -2.03
CA GLY A 251 -7.22 -31.49 -1.06
C GLY A 251 -7.99 -31.20 0.24
N GLY A 252 -8.92 -30.25 0.25
CA GLY A 252 -9.70 -29.89 1.44
C GLY A 252 -8.99 -28.88 2.36
N GLN A 253 -7.86 -28.34 1.94
CA GLN A 253 -7.18 -27.28 2.67
C GLN A 253 -8.00 -25.97 2.66
N LEU A 254 -7.73 -25.12 3.64
CA LEU A 254 -8.33 -23.80 3.68
C LEU A 254 -7.89 -22.97 2.47
N PHE A 255 -8.86 -22.42 1.75
CA PHE A 255 -8.55 -21.42 0.73
C PHE A 255 -8.53 -20.02 1.35
N ILE A 256 -7.40 -19.33 1.18
CA ILE A 256 -7.25 -17.92 1.51
C ILE A 256 -6.70 -17.20 0.27
N HIS A 257 -7.49 -16.28 -0.28
CA HIS A 257 -7.02 -15.48 -1.41
C HIS A 257 -5.74 -14.71 -1.05
N PRO A 258 -4.72 -14.62 -1.93
CA PRO A 258 -3.44 -13.97 -1.62
C PRO A 258 -3.58 -12.54 -1.08
N ALA A 259 -4.48 -11.73 -1.63
CA ALA A 259 -4.71 -10.38 -1.12
C ALA A 259 -5.27 -10.38 0.32
N VAL A 260 -6.14 -11.31 0.66
CA VAL A 260 -6.66 -11.47 2.02
C VAL A 260 -5.54 -11.93 2.95
N LYS A 261 -4.71 -12.87 2.52
CA LYS A 261 -3.56 -13.34 3.29
C LYS A 261 -2.53 -12.22 3.53
N ALA A 262 -2.24 -11.41 2.52
CA ALA A 262 -1.39 -10.22 2.67
C ALA A 262 -1.94 -9.23 3.72
N VAL A 263 -3.27 -9.03 3.75
CA VAL A 263 -3.94 -8.20 4.74
C VAL A 263 -3.87 -8.82 6.14
N ILE A 264 -4.00 -10.14 6.26
CA ILE A 264 -3.83 -10.85 7.56
C ILE A 264 -2.39 -10.67 8.06
N LEU A 265 -1.37 -10.84 7.20
CA LEU A 265 0.03 -10.61 7.58
C LEU A 265 0.27 -9.17 8.04
N HIS A 266 -0.34 -8.20 7.36
CA HIS A 266 -0.30 -6.78 7.76
C HIS A 266 -0.91 -6.59 9.16
N PHE A 267 -2.09 -7.16 9.43
CA PHE A 267 -2.73 -7.10 10.74
C PHE A 267 -1.84 -7.71 11.82
N MET A 268 -1.32 -8.91 11.59
CA MET A 268 -0.57 -9.65 12.62
C MET A 268 0.70 -8.91 13.06
N ILE A 269 1.48 -8.32 12.14
CA ILE A 269 2.64 -7.51 12.54
C ILE A 269 2.24 -6.28 13.37
N GLY A 270 1.10 -5.66 13.05
CA GLY A 270 0.55 -4.57 13.85
C GLY A 270 0.09 -4.99 15.24
N TYR A 271 -0.51 -6.18 15.35
CA TYR A 271 -0.99 -6.78 16.59
C TYR A 271 0.17 -7.26 17.49
N GLU A 272 1.12 -8.01 16.93
CA GLU A 272 2.29 -8.52 17.68
C GLU A 272 3.17 -7.38 18.19
N HIS A 273 3.24 -6.30 17.44
CA HIS A 273 4.02 -5.09 17.76
C HIS A 273 5.42 -5.43 18.29
N ALA A 274 6.12 -6.29 17.54
CA ALA A 274 7.31 -7.00 18.00
C ALA A 274 8.57 -6.12 18.13
N PHE A 275 8.52 -4.86 17.73
CA PHE A 275 9.67 -3.95 17.71
C PHE A 275 9.39 -2.66 18.49
N ASN A 276 10.44 -2.00 18.93
CA ASN A 276 10.35 -0.73 19.64
C ASN A 276 9.83 0.42 18.76
N ASP A 277 10.15 0.39 17.45
CA ASP A 277 9.63 1.31 16.43
C ASP A 277 9.56 0.62 15.06
N GLY A 278 8.84 1.21 14.11
CA GLY A 278 8.78 0.74 12.73
C GLY A 278 7.78 -0.39 12.47
N ASN A 279 6.98 -0.81 13.46
CA ASN A 279 5.99 -1.87 13.29
C ASN A 279 5.00 -1.61 12.15
N GLY A 280 4.43 -0.40 12.07
CA GLY A 280 3.51 -0.03 11.00
C GLY A 280 4.15 -0.05 9.61
N ARG A 281 5.38 0.45 9.49
CA ARG A 281 6.16 0.42 8.24
C ARG A 281 6.49 -1.01 7.82
N THR A 282 6.90 -1.84 8.77
CA THR A 282 7.18 -3.27 8.56
C THR A 282 5.91 -4.03 8.12
N ALA A 283 4.78 -3.78 8.78
CA ALA A 283 3.49 -4.40 8.44
C ALA A 283 3.08 -4.11 6.99
N ARG A 284 3.19 -2.85 6.55
CA ARG A 284 2.92 -2.47 5.16
C ARG A 284 3.96 -3.03 4.19
N GLY A 285 5.24 -3.04 4.58
CA GLY A 285 6.31 -3.68 3.78
C GLY A 285 6.03 -5.17 3.55
N LEU A 286 5.57 -5.88 4.59
CA LEU A 286 5.21 -7.29 4.50
C LEU A 286 3.98 -7.53 3.62
N PHE A 287 2.97 -6.66 3.69
CA PHE A 287 1.82 -6.68 2.77
C PHE A 287 2.29 -6.61 1.31
N TYR A 288 3.12 -5.64 0.96
CA TYR A 288 3.63 -5.49 -0.39
C TYR A 288 4.52 -6.65 -0.83
N TRP A 289 5.37 -7.12 0.06
CA TRP A 289 6.21 -8.28 -0.19
C TRP A 289 5.37 -9.48 -0.58
N TYR A 290 4.30 -9.79 0.18
CA TYR A 290 3.46 -10.94 -0.08
C TYR A 290 2.65 -10.80 -1.38
N MET A 291 2.11 -9.61 -1.66
CA MET A 291 1.44 -9.34 -2.93
C MET A 291 2.38 -9.56 -4.12
N MET A 292 3.61 -9.08 -4.06
CA MET A 292 4.61 -9.28 -5.11
C MET A 292 5.07 -10.74 -5.21
N LYS A 293 5.21 -11.46 -4.08
CA LYS A 293 5.50 -12.91 -4.03
C LYS A 293 4.46 -13.71 -4.79
N CYS A 294 3.19 -13.36 -4.63
CA CYS A 294 2.08 -14.02 -5.31
C CYS A 294 1.83 -13.53 -6.75
N GLY A 295 2.74 -12.75 -7.33
CA GLY A 295 2.65 -12.32 -8.73
C GLY A 295 1.81 -11.08 -9.01
N TYR A 296 1.28 -10.40 -8.00
CA TYR A 296 0.52 -9.15 -8.14
C TYR A 296 1.46 -7.96 -8.29
N TRP A 297 2.29 -7.95 -9.34
CA TRP A 297 3.34 -6.97 -9.56
C TRP A 297 2.83 -5.51 -9.62
N GLY A 298 1.57 -5.28 -9.98
CA GLY A 298 0.95 -3.95 -9.97
C GLY A 298 0.95 -3.29 -8.60
N PHE A 299 1.04 -4.05 -7.52
CA PHE A 299 1.15 -3.53 -6.15
C PHE A 299 2.50 -2.85 -5.86
N GLU A 300 3.49 -3.03 -6.69
CA GLU A 300 4.71 -2.21 -6.66
C GLU A 300 4.40 -0.71 -6.85
N TYR A 301 3.24 -0.38 -7.44
CA TYR A 301 2.88 0.96 -7.89
C TYR A 301 1.59 1.51 -7.27
N ILE A 302 0.89 0.70 -6.50
CA ILE A 302 -0.36 1.06 -5.82
C ILE A 302 -0.02 1.46 -4.38
N SER A 303 -0.36 2.69 -3.97
CA SER A 303 -0.11 3.16 -2.62
C SER A 303 -1.38 3.06 -1.75
N ILE A 304 -1.40 2.09 -0.82
CA ILE A 304 -2.44 2.01 0.21
C ILE A 304 -2.23 3.09 1.27
N SER A 305 -0.98 3.42 1.61
CA SER A 305 -0.65 4.39 2.65
C SER A 305 -1.14 5.80 2.33
N ALA A 306 -1.22 6.16 1.04
CA ALA A 306 -1.79 7.44 0.61
C ALA A 306 -3.27 7.60 1.03
N LEU A 307 -4.02 6.51 1.15
CA LEU A 307 -5.41 6.49 1.60
C LEU A 307 -5.51 6.30 3.12
N LEU A 308 -4.71 5.41 3.70
CA LEU A 308 -4.66 5.21 5.16
C LEU A 308 -4.34 6.51 5.90
N LYS A 309 -3.41 7.29 5.38
CA LYS A 309 -3.05 8.62 5.94
C LYS A 309 -4.22 9.60 5.95
N LYS A 310 -5.15 9.51 5.01
CA LYS A 310 -6.34 10.38 4.96
C LYS A 310 -7.40 10.02 6.01
N ALA A 311 -7.37 8.80 6.52
CA ALA A 311 -8.34 8.26 7.46
C ALA A 311 -7.66 7.44 8.58
N PRO A 312 -6.69 8.01 9.33
CA PRO A 312 -5.90 7.26 10.31
C PRO A 312 -6.73 6.76 11.49
N ILE A 313 -7.83 7.44 11.81
CA ILE A 313 -8.76 7.01 12.86
C ILE A 313 -9.45 5.71 12.46
N GLN A 314 -10.05 5.64 11.27
CA GLN A 314 -10.72 4.45 10.77
C GLN A 314 -9.75 3.27 10.61
N TYR A 315 -8.50 3.55 10.25
CA TYR A 315 -7.46 2.52 10.21
C TYR A 315 -7.21 1.91 11.59
N GLY A 316 -7.04 2.74 12.63
CA GLY A 316 -6.93 2.25 14.02
C GLY A 316 -8.19 1.55 14.51
N GLU A 317 -9.39 2.09 14.20
CA GLU A 317 -10.67 1.46 14.55
C GLU A 317 -10.82 0.06 13.94
N SER A 318 -10.30 -0.19 12.73
CA SER A 318 -10.38 -1.50 12.10
C SER A 318 -9.59 -2.59 12.85
N TYR A 319 -8.48 -2.23 13.53
CA TYR A 319 -7.78 -3.12 14.47
C TYR A 319 -8.63 -3.38 15.71
N LEU A 320 -9.12 -2.31 16.35
CA LEU A 320 -9.90 -2.41 17.58
C LEU A 320 -11.22 -3.19 17.39
N TYR A 321 -11.85 -3.08 16.23
CA TYR A 321 -13.04 -3.87 15.92
C TYR A 321 -12.73 -5.37 15.90
N THR A 322 -11.58 -5.74 15.33
CA THR A 322 -11.12 -7.14 15.36
C THR A 322 -10.85 -7.62 16.77
N GLU A 323 -10.11 -6.86 17.57
CA GLU A 323 -9.69 -7.24 18.92
C GLU A 323 -10.86 -7.29 19.90
N THR A 324 -11.83 -6.40 19.75
CA THR A 324 -12.97 -6.28 20.67
C THR A 324 -14.15 -7.19 20.34
N ASP A 325 -14.14 -7.86 19.18
CA ASP A 325 -15.19 -8.80 18.76
C ASP A 325 -14.62 -10.18 18.41
N ASP A 326 -14.06 -10.87 19.43
CA ASP A 326 -13.57 -12.26 19.38
C ASP A 326 -12.50 -12.52 18.31
N PHE A 327 -11.64 -11.54 18.00
CA PHE A 327 -10.58 -11.62 17.01
C PHE A 327 -11.06 -11.93 15.59
N ASP A 328 -12.24 -11.41 15.24
CA ASP A 328 -12.81 -11.49 13.90
C ASP A 328 -12.07 -10.54 12.94
N LEU A 329 -11.12 -11.07 12.20
CA LEU A 329 -10.32 -10.34 11.19
C LEU A 329 -11.14 -9.76 10.03
N THR A 330 -12.40 -10.19 9.88
CA THR A 330 -13.26 -9.72 8.78
C THR A 330 -13.40 -8.20 8.77
N TYR A 331 -13.39 -7.55 9.93
CA TYR A 331 -13.42 -6.08 10.04
C TYR A 331 -12.21 -5.43 9.38
N PHE A 332 -11.03 -5.87 9.76
CA PHE A 332 -9.79 -5.33 9.20
C PHE A 332 -9.64 -5.68 7.72
N ILE A 333 -9.95 -6.92 7.34
CA ILE A 333 -9.93 -7.38 5.95
C ILE A 333 -10.85 -6.52 5.08
N ASN A 334 -12.10 -6.31 5.45
CA ASN A 334 -13.03 -5.50 4.69
C ASN A 334 -12.58 -4.05 4.57
N TYR A 335 -12.07 -3.46 5.66
CA TYR A 335 -11.53 -2.11 5.64
C TYR A 335 -10.36 -1.99 4.65
N GLN A 336 -9.38 -2.90 4.74
CA GLN A 336 -8.20 -2.88 3.86
C GLN A 336 -8.56 -3.16 2.39
N LEU A 337 -9.49 -4.07 2.13
CA LEU A 337 -9.96 -4.33 0.78
C LEU A 337 -10.63 -3.08 0.17
N CYS A 338 -11.43 -2.32 0.93
CA CYS A 338 -11.97 -1.04 0.46
C CYS A 338 -10.86 0.00 0.17
N ILE A 339 -9.79 0.02 0.96
CA ILE A 339 -8.61 0.86 0.70
C ILE A 339 -7.90 0.42 -0.57
N ILE A 340 -7.68 -0.89 -0.76
CA ILE A 340 -7.05 -1.46 -1.94
C ILE A 340 -7.87 -1.13 -3.20
N GLU A 341 -9.19 -1.33 -3.18
CA GLU A 341 -10.08 -1.00 -4.31
C GLU A 341 -9.91 0.47 -4.73
N ARG A 342 -10.01 1.38 -3.77
CA ARG A 342 -9.84 2.82 -4.03
C ARG A 342 -8.45 3.18 -4.53
N ALA A 343 -7.41 2.52 -4.02
CA ALA A 343 -6.03 2.74 -4.48
C ALA A 343 -5.84 2.22 -5.92
N MET A 344 -6.47 1.10 -6.26
CA MET A 344 -6.50 0.55 -7.64
C MET A 344 -7.20 1.50 -8.61
N ASP A 345 -8.37 2.05 -8.23
CA ASP A 345 -9.11 3.01 -9.06
C ASP A 345 -8.29 4.28 -9.31
N GLN A 346 -7.58 4.79 -8.29
CA GLN A 346 -6.67 5.92 -8.44
C GLN A 346 -5.50 5.60 -9.38
N PHE A 347 -4.94 4.40 -9.27
CA PHE A 347 -3.88 3.93 -10.14
C PHE A 347 -4.34 3.80 -11.60
N LEU A 348 -5.48 3.15 -11.85
CA LEU A 348 -6.06 3.05 -13.19
C LEU A 348 -6.33 4.42 -13.82
N SER A 349 -6.96 5.33 -13.06
CA SER A 349 -7.23 6.69 -13.51
C SER A 349 -5.94 7.46 -13.83
N TYR A 350 -4.88 7.22 -13.05
CA TYR A 350 -3.57 7.78 -13.34
C TYR A 350 -2.99 7.23 -14.64
N LEU A 351 -3.05 5.92 -14.86
CA LEU A 351 -2.56 5.28 -16.07
C LEU A 351 -3.31 5.77 -17.32
N GLU A 352 -4.64 5.85 -17.26
CA GLU A 352 -5.47 6.35 -18.36
C GLU A 352 -5.13 7.79 -18.71
N ARG A 353 -5.01 8.67 -17.71
CA ARG A 353 -4.59 10.06 -17.93
C ARG A 353 -3.21 10.13 -18.58
N LYS A 354 -2.23 9.35 -18.09
CA LYS A 354 -0.88 9.32 -18.64
C LYS A 354 -0.85 8.78 -20.08
N ARG A 355 -1.69 7.81 -20.37
CA ARG A 355 -1.86 7.26 -21.71
C ARG A 355 -2.45 8.31 -22.67
N THR A 356 -3.47 9.04 -22.24
CA THR A 356 -4.07 10.12 -23.04
C THR A 356 -3.06 11.22 -23.30
N GLU A 357 -2.37 11.73 -22.26
CA GLU A 357 -1.29 12.70 -22.41
C GLU A 357 -0.20 12.23 -23.40
N TYR A 358 0.11 10.94 -23.37
CA TYR A 358 1.09 10.35 -24.29
C TYR A 358 0.60 10.41 -25.75
N TYR A 359 -0.62 9.96 -26.02
CA TYR A 359 -1.18 9.95 -27.37
C TYR A 359 -1.38 11.37 -27.92
N GLU A 360 -1.78 12.33 -27.08
CA GLU A 360 -1.87 13.73 -27.47
C GLU A 360 -0.52 14.28 -27.92
N ILE A 361 0.53 14.07 -27.13
CA ILE A 361 1.89 14.50 -27.49
C ILE A 361 2.37 13.81 -28.77
N MET A 362 2.10 12.50 -28.93
CA MET A 362 2.46 11.77 -30.16
C MET A 362 1.75 12.32 -31.39
N ALA A 363 0.45 12.57 -31.29
CA ALA A 363 -0.32 13.16 -32.38
C ALA A 363 0.22 14.54 -32.80
N TRP A 364 0.66 15.37 -31.84
CA TRP A 364 1.30 16.64 -32.12
C TRP A 364 2.67 16.49 -32.78
N ILE A 365 3.49 15.54 -32.32
CA ILE A 365 4.81 15.25 -32.92
C ILE A 365 4.65 14.75 -34.36
N GLU A 366 3.65 13.91 -34.64
CA GLU A 366 3.35 13.44 -36.00
C GLU A 366 2.89 14.59 -36.91
N LYS A 367 1.95 15.43 -36.44
CA LYS A 367 1.45 16.57 -37.20
C LYS A 367 2.54 17.60 -37.51
N SER A 368 3.49 17.77 -36.61
CA SER A 368 4.61 18.74 -36.80
C SER A 368 5.71 18.21 -37.72
N GLY A 369 5.64 16.95 -38.16
CA GLY A 369 6.70 16.32 -38.96
C GLY A 369 7.97 16.00 -38.17
N LEU A 370 8.00 16.25 -36.88
CA LEU A 370 9.17 15.99 -36.01
C LEU A 370 9.43 14.48 -35.86
N SER A 371 8.41 13.65 -36.02
CA SER A 371 8.53 12.18 -35.92
C SER A 371 9.56 11.59 -36.88
N SER A 372 9.70 12.17 -38.08
CA SER A 372 10.69 11.74 -39.07
C SER A 372 12.12 12.25 -38.78
N SER A 373 12.26 13.27 -37.94
CA SER A 373 13.54 13.95 -37.65
C SER A 373 14.14 13.59 -36.29
N LEU A 374 13.37 12.93 -35.42
CA LEU A 374 13.76 12.58 -34.06
C LEU A 374 13.81 11.04 -33.87
N ASN A 375 14.84 10.57 -33.20
CA ASN A 375 14.89 9.18 -32.76
C ASN A 375 14.05 8.95 -31.48
N PHE A 376 13.89 7.69 -31.09
CA PHE A 376 13.09 7.28 -29.94
C PHE A 376 13.50 8.03 -28.65
N ARG A 377 14.80 8.10 -28.33
CA ARG A 377 15.31 8.78 -27.11
C ARG A 377 15.00 10.28 -27.14
N GLN A 378 15.17 10.92 -28.30
CA GLN A 378 14.86 12.33 -28.51
C GLN A 378 13.37 12.64 -28.35
N ILE A 379 12.49 11.73 -28.84
CA ILE A 379 11.04 11.82 -28.62
C ILE A 379 10.72 11.69 -27.12
N HIS A 380 11.36 10.75 -26.44
CA HIS A 380 11.19 10.58 -24.99
C HIS A 380 11.65 11.81 -24.20
N LEU A 381 12.81 12.33 -24.54
CA LEU A 381 13.33 13.57 -23.96
C LEU A 381 12.42 14.77 -24.24
N LEU A 382 11.90 14.89 -25.46
CA LEU A 382 10.94 15.94 -25.83
C LEU A 382 9.68 15.89 -24.95
N LYS A 383 9.16 14.70 -24.64
CA LYS A 383 8.05 14.55 -23.71
C LYS A 383 8.40 15.06 -22.30
N LYS A 384 9.61 14.75 -21.79
CA LYS A 384 10.08 15.28 -20.50
C LYS A 384 10.19 16.81 -20.54
N VAL A 385 10.68 17.37 -21.63
CA VAL A 385 10.82 18.83 -21.84
C VAL A 385 9.44 19.51 -21.81
N ILE A 386 8.48 19.02 -22.57
CA ILE A 386 7.12 19.58 -22.65
C ILE A 386 6.41 19.53 -21.29
N ARG A 387 6.58 18.44 -20.55
CA ARG A 387 5.92 18.26 -19.25
C ARG A 387 6.52 19.08 -18.12
N ASN A 388 7.77 19.48 -18.23
CA ASN A 388 8.49 20.14 -17.16
C ASN A 388 9.17 21.43 -17.65
N PRO A 389 8.42 22.47 -17.98
CA PRO A 389 9.00 23.76 -18.37
C PRO A 389 9.97 24.29 -17.30
N GLY A 390 11.11 24.76 -17.71
CA GLY A 390 12.17 25.26 -16.82
C GLY A 390 13.05 24.17 -16.18
N ARG A 391 12.76 22.88 -16.39
CA ARG A 391 13.63 21.79 -15.91
C ARG A 391 14.98 21.83 -16.63
N ILE A 392 16.03 21.58 -15.86
CA ILE A 392 17.40 21.46 -16.36
C ILE A 392 17.70 19.97 -16.62
N PHE A 393 18.24 19.67 -17.79
CA PHE A 393 18.72 18.36 -18.21
C PHE A 393 20.23 18.39 -18.38
N THR A 394 20.90 17.31 -17.97
CA THR A 394 22.34 17.15 -18.12
C THR A 394 22.67 15.92 -18.95
N THR A 395 23.86 15.90 -19.56
CA THR A 395 24.36 14.72 -20.30
C THR A 395 24.53 13.52 -19.39
N LYS A 396 24.89 13.76 -18.11
CA LYS A 396 25.08 12.70 -17.10
C LYS A 396 23.74 12.02 -16.75
N GLU A 397 22.67 12.79 -16.59
CA GLU A 397 21.31 12.29 -16.36
C GLU A 397 20.85 11.41 -17.54
N LEU A 398 20.95 11.90 -18.77
CA LEU A 398 20.53 11.16 -19.95
C LEU A 398 21.35 9.89 -20.20
N LYS A 399 22.66 9.93 -19.90
CA LYS A 399 23.50 8.76 -19.95
C LYS A 399 22.97 7.66 -19.02
N SER A 400 22.58 8.01 -17.81
CA SER A 400 21.99 7.08 -16.83
C SER A 400 20.60 6.61 -17.25
N ASP A 401 19.75 7.52 -17.71
CA ASP A 401 18.35 7.21 -18.07
C ASP A 401 18.22 6.24 -19.25
N PHE A 402 19.14 6.34 -20.21
CA PHE A 402 19.06 5.58 -21.47
C PHE A 402 20.19 4.57 -21.67
N ASP A 403 21.05 4.40 -20.68
CA ASP A 403 22.25 3.54 -20.76
C ASP A 403 23.05 3.76 -22.03
N VAL A 404 23.38 5.01 -22.36
CA VAL A 404 24.10 5.41 -23.57
C VAL A 404 25.42 6.10 -23.22
N SER A 405 26.29 6.29 -24.23
CA SER A 405 27.50 7.07 -24.07
C SER A 405 27.22 8.54 -23.81
N GLU A 406 28.12 9.25 -23.11
CA GLU A 406 27.98 10.69 -22.88
C GLU A 406 27.92 11.50 -24.19
N GLY A 407 28.63 11.05 -25.23
CA GLY A 407 28.57 11.64 -26.57
C GLY A 407 27.18 11.52 -27.21
N THR A 408 26.55 10.36 -27.07
CA THR A 408 25.18 10.10 -27.55
C THR A 408 24.18 10.99 -26.80
N ALA A 409 24.25 11.02 -25.46
CA ALA A 409 23.39 11.85 -24.63
C ALA A 409 23.51 13.34 -24.97
N ARG A 410 24.74 13.82 -25.22
CA ARG A 410 25.00 15.20 -25.66
C ARG A 410 24.38 15.47 -27.05
N SER A 411 24.52 14.55 -28.00
CA SER A 411 23.96 14.67 -29.34
C SER A 411 22.44 14.77 -29.31
N ASP A 412 21.78 13.98 -28.46
CA ASP A 412 20.32 14.00 -28.29
C ASP A 412 19.84 15.34 -27.71
N LEU A 413 20.52 15.90 -26.69
CA LEU A 413 20.21 17.21 -26.12
C LEU A 413 20.46 18.35 -27.13
N GLU A 414 21.55 18.27 -27.89
CA GLU A 414 21.89 19.28 -28.88
C GLU A 414 20.89 19.30 -30.03
N LYS A 415 20.35 18.15 -30.44
CA LYS A 415 19.28 18.07 -31.44
C LYS A 415 18.04 18.81 -30.98
N LEU A 416 17.62 18.66 -29.73
CA LEU A 416 16.49 19.42 -29.16
C LEU A 416 16.78 20.90 -29.00
N ASN A 417 18.04 21.28 -28.76
CA ASN A 417 18.46 22.67 -28.71
C ASN A 417 18.40 23.32 -30.12
N GLN A 418 18.83 22.60 -31.15
CA GLN A 418 18.70 23.07 -32.55
C GLN A 418 17.25 23.31 -32.95
N LEU A 419 16.32 22.46 -32.45
CA LEU A 419 14.89 22.63 -32.65
C LEU A 419 14.28 23.70 -31.71
N LYS A 420 15.09 24.39 -30.92
CA LYS A 420 14.68 25.42 -29.97
C LYS A 420 13.66 24.96 -28.93
N LEU A 421 13.69 23.68 -28.59
CA LEU A 421 12.81 23.03 -27.56
C LEU A 421 13.43 23.13 -26.16
N VAL A 422 14.76 23.16 -26.11
CA VAL A 422 15.53 23.47 -24.90
C VAL A 422 16.45 24.65 -25.16
N ALA A 423 16.94 25.29 -24.12
CA ALA A 423 17.96 26.34 -24.20
C ALA A 423 19.23 25.83 -23.51
N ARG A 424 20.38 25.94 -24.24
CA ARG A 424 21.68 25.51 -23.70
C ARG A 424 22.32 26.64 -22.91
N TYR A 425 22.81 26.34 -21.73
CA TYR A 425 23.60 27.22 -20.88
C TYR A 425 24.94 26.59 -20.56
N LYS A 426 25.93 27.41 -20.29
CA LYS A 426 27.28 26.94 -19.86
C LYS A 426 27.55 27.42 -18.44
N ASP A 427 27.98 26.50 -17.62
CA ASP A 427 28.49 26.77 -16.27
C ASP A 427 29.83 26.06 -16.07
N GLY A 428 30.88 26.85 -15.95
CA GLY A 428 32.25 26.36 -15.92
C GLY A 428 32.61 25.53 -17.17
N LYS A 429 32.94 24.26 -16.97
CA LYS A 429 33.25 23.28 -18.03
C LYS A 429 32.06 22.49 -18.52
N SER A 430 30.89 22.63 -17.88
CA SER A 430 29.70 21.81 -18.15
C SER A 430 28.63 22.60 -18.92
N TYR A 431 27.83 21.88 -19.71
CA TYR A 431 26.65 22.38 -20.36
C TYR A 431 25.38 21.83 -19.72
N PHE A 432 24.37 22.68 -19.54
CA PHE A 432 23.03 22.29 -19.15
C PHE A 432 22.03 22.71 -20.21
N TYR A 433 20.91 22.01 -20.26
CA TYR A 433 19.85 22.26 -21.22
C TYR A 433 18.54 22.47 -20.46
N MET A 434 18.01 23.68 -20.50
CA MET A 434 16.77 24.03 -19.79
C MET A 434 15.57 23.86 -20.71
N ALA A 435 14.55 23.16 -20.27
CA ALA A 435 13.26 23.06 -20.97
C ALA A 435 12.66 24.47 -21.18
N ARG A 436 12.31 24.79 -22.40
CA ARG A 436 11.67 26.07 -22.69
C ARG A 436 10.20 26.02 -22.29
N GLY A 437 9.69 27.14 -21.74
CA GLY A 437 8.28 27.27 -21.37
C GLY A 437 7.32 27.19 -22.56
N ASP A 438 7.79 27.60 -23.75
CA ASP A 438 7.05 27.57 -25.00
C ASP A 438 7.31 26.32 -25.88
N ALA A 439 7.93 25.28 -25.32
CA ALA A 439 8.28 24.07 -26.07
C ALA A 439 7.05 23.38 -26.70
N MET A 440 5.94 23.31 -25.98
CA MET A 440 4.70 22.72 -26.50
C MET A 440 4.09 23.57 -27.63
N ASP A 441 4.11 24.90 -27.51
CA ASP A 441 3.58 25.79 -28.54
C ASP A 441 4.41 25.70 -29.82
N ARG A 442 5.73 25.53 -29.71
CA ARG A 442 6.62 25.30 -30.84
C ARG A 442 6.34 23.99 -31.56
N VAL A 443 6.08 22.91 -30.80
CA VAL A 443 5.69 21.62 -31.40
C VAL A 443 4.33 21.73 -32.10
N LYS A 444 3.40 22.54 -31.56
CA LYS A 444 2.10 22.81 -32.21
C LYS A 444 2.19 23.67 -33.46
N ALA A 445 3.19 24.56 -33.51
CA ALA A 445 3.36 25.52 -34.60
C ALA A 445 4.28 25.02 -35.73
N SER A 446 4.96 23.89 -35.53
CA SER A 446 5.80 23.21 -36.54
C SER A 446 4.97 22.35 -37.44
#